data_2766986a24a5363d5155e5e50b8e615d
#
_entry.id   2766986a24a5363d5155e5e50b8e615d
#
_cell.length_a   1.000
_cell.length_b   1.000
_cell.length_c   1.000
_cell.angle_alpha   90.00
_cell.angle_beta   90.00
_cell.angle_gamma   90.00
#
_symmetry.space_group_name_H-M   'P 1'
#
loop_
_entity.id
_entity.type
_entity.pdbx_description
1 polymer ?
#
loop_
_entity_poly.entity_id
_entity_poly.type
_entity_poly.pdbx_seq_one_letter_code
_entity_poly.pdbx_strand_id
1 'polypeptide(L)'
;GVRPVLIVQNDTGNRHSPTVIAAAITSRTGKAKLPTHIELPGQSSGLPRDSIILLEQIRTLDKKRLREKMGRVEDDIMQQVDAAIAVSFGLPHERLV
;
A
#
# COMPACT_ATOMS: atom_id res chain seq x y z
N GLY A 1 -9.91 13.53 -7.50
CA GLY A 1 -10.00 12.33 -8.32
C GLY A 1 -9.88 11.05 -7.53
N VAL A 2 -10.23 9.96 -8.18
CA VAL A 2 -10.13 8.63 -7.60
C VAL A 2 -8.75 8.06 -7.86
N ARG A 3 -8.08 7.57 -6.81
CA ARG A 3 -6.75 6.98 -6.93
C ARG A 3 -6.73 5.61 -6.27
N PRO A 4 -5.97 4.65 -6.82
CA PRO A 4 -5.83 3.35 -6.19
C PRO A 4 -5.02 3.45 -4.90
N VAL A 5 -5.35 2.58 -3.97
CA VAL A 5 -4.59 2.39 -2.73
C VAL A 5 -4.44 0.89 -2.46
N LEU A 6 -3.41 0.53 -1.71
CA LEU A 6 -3.25 -0.83 -1.22
C LEU A 6 -3.72 -0.88 0.24
N ILE A 7 -4.65 -1.78 0.52
CA ILE A 7 -5.08 -2.02 1.90
C ILE A 7 -3.99 -2.83 2.61
N VAL A 8 -3.41 -2.25 3.65
CA VAL A 8 -2.31 -2.88 4.40
C VAL A 8 -2.73 -3.28 5.81
N GLN A 9 -3.96 -2.99 6.19
CA GLN A 9 -4.49 -3.36 7.50
C GLN A 9 -4.71 -4.87 7.58
N ASN A 10 -4.58 -5.44 8.78
CA ASN A 10 -4.84 -6.86 9.01
C ASN A 10 -6.32 -7.22 8.78
N ASP A 11 -6.58 -8.51 8.57
CA ASP A 11 -7.91 -8.97 8.20
C ASP A 11 -8.97 -8.75 9.28
N THR A 12 -8.59 -8.82 10.53
CA THR A 12 -9.52 -8.52 11.63
C THR A 12 -9.98 -7.08 11.58
N GLY A 13 -9.05 -6.14 11.40
CA GLY A 13 -9.37 -4.74 11.23
C GLY A 13 -10.19 -4.49 9.96
N ASN A 14 -9.82 -5.14 8.86
CA ASN A 14 -10.57 -5.02 7.60
C ASN A 14 -12.01 -5.47 7.76
N ARG A 15 -12.26 -6.48 8.58
CA ARG A 15 -13.59 -7.04 8.78
C ARG A 15 -14.44 -6.22 9.73
N HIS A 16 -13.86 -5.70 10.79
CA HIS A 16 -14.62 -5.14 11.91
C HIS A 16 -14.47 -3.63 12.11
N SER A 17 -13.41 -3.02 11.62
CA SER A 17 -13.21 -1.58 11.78
C SER A 17 -14.00 -0.78 10.74
N PRO A 18 -14.52 0.40 11.07
CA PRO A 18 -15.11 1.30 10.08
C PRO A 18 -14.07 1.96 9.17
N THR A 19 -12.80 1.83 9.51
CA THR A 19 -11.69 2.42 8.74
C THR A 19 -10.73 1.35 8.27
N VAL A 20 -9.90 1.70 7.28
CA VAL A 20 -8.79 0.87 6.82
C VAL A 20 -7.50 1.66 6.81
N ILE A 21 -6.40 0.94 6.94
CA ILE A 21 -5.06 1.52 6.77
C ILE A 21 -4.63 1.20 5.34
N ALA A 22 -4.22 2.22 4.60
CA ALA A 22 -3.91 2.09 3.19
C ALA A 22 -2.65 2.84 2.80
N ALA A 23 -1.92 2.30 1.83
CA ALA A 23 -0.75 2.93 1.23
C ALA A 23 -1.12 3.50 -0.14
N ALA A 24 -0.58 4.66 -0.47
CA ALA A 24 -0.80 5.28 -1.77
C ALA A 24 -0.15 4.47 -2.88
N ILE A 25 -0.78 4.46 -4.05
CA ILE A 25 -0.24 3.86 -5.26
C ILE A 25 -0.16 4.95 -6.33
N THR A 26 0.97 5.01 -7.04
CA THR A 26 1.16 5.96 -8.14
C THR A 26 1.59 5.25 -9.41
N SER A 27 1.14 5.73 -10.55
CA SER A 27 1.59 5.23 -11.86
C SER A 27 2.88 5.91 -12.35
N ARG A 28 3.46 6.80 -11.57
CA ARG A 28 4.71 7.48 -11.94
C ARG A 28 5.90 6.57 -11.69
N THR A 29 6.30 5.80 -12.69
CA THR A 29 7.34 4.78 -12.56
C THR A 29 8.76 5.24 -12.90
N GLY A 30 8.93 6.44 -13.45
CA GLY A 30 10.24 6.95 -13.85
C GLY A 30 11.04 7.67 -12.77
N LYS A 31 10.57 7.74 -11.53
CA LYS A 31 11.25 8.47 -10.46
C LYS A 31 12.25 7.61 -9.72
N ALA A 32 13.20 8.27 -9.03
CA ALA A 32 14.12 7.60 -8.14
C ALA A 32 13.34 6.80 -7.09
N LYS A 33 13.77 5.57 -6.85
CA LYS A 33 13.11 4.67 -5.91
C LYS A 33 13.71 4.81 -4.52
N LEU A 34 12.84 4.82 -3.53
CA LEU A 34 13.23 4.75 -2.12
C LEU A 34 13.07 3.29 -1.64
N PRO A 35 13.71 2.92 -0.52
CA PRO A 35 13.48 1.59 0.06
C PRO A 35 12.01 1.31 0.41
N THR A 36 11.20 2.35 0.54
CA THR A 36 9.77 2.26 0.83
C THR A 36 8.92 2.18 -0.44
N HIS A 37 9.52 2.16 -1.61
CA HIS A 37 8.81 2.05 -2.89
C HIS A 37 8.86 0.61 -3.38
N ILE A 38 7.69 0.04 -3.66
CA ILE A 38 7.57 -1.34 -4.15
C ILE A 38 6.88 -1.32 -5.51
N GLU A 39 7.51 -1.91 -6.51
CA GLU A 39 6.92 -2.03 -7.84
C GLU A 39 5.73 -2.96 -7.83
N LEU A 40 4.67 -2.55 -8.49
CA LEU A 40 3.43 -3.31 -8.61
C LEU A 40 3.07 -3.42 -10.09
N PRO A 41 3.33 -4.58 -10.73
CA PRO A 41 2.92 -4.78 -12.11
C PRO A 41 1.41 -4.68 -12.27
N GLY A 42 0.95 -3.89 -13.24
CA GLY A 42 -0.48 -3.67 -13.46
C GLY A 42 -1.18 -4.94 -13.89
N GLN A 43 -0.55 -5.73 -14.75
CA GLN A 43 -1.13 -6.94 -15.32
C GLN A 43 -1.54 -7.96 -14.26
N SER A 44 -0.72 -8.16 -13.25
CA SER A 44 -0.99 -9.15 -12.20
C SER A 44 -1.83 -8.61 -11.04
N SER A 45 -1.98 -7.30 -10.93
CA SER A 45 -2.69 -6.67 -9.81
C SER A 45 -4.08 -6.14 -10.16
N GLY A 46 -4.45 -6.18 -11.44
CA GLY A 46 -5.72 -5.64 -11.90
C GLY A 46 -5.70 -4.13 -12.14
N LEU A 47 -4.56 -3.48 -12.05
CA LEU A 47 -4.42 -2.06 -12.35
C LEU A 47 -4.18 -1.85 -13.85
N PRO A 48 -4.61 -0.72 -14.42
CA PRO A 48 -4.42 -0.45 -15.85
C PRO A 48 -2.97 -0.20 -16.24
N ARG A 49 -2.11 0.14 -15.29
CA ARG A 49 -0.69 0.45 -15.55
C ARG A 49 0.19 -0.11 -14.45
N ASP A 50 1.46 -0.34 -14.82
CA ASP A 50 2.49 -0.62 -13.83
C ASP A 50 2.57 0.57 -12.88
N SER A 51 2.72 0.30 -11.61
CA SER A 51 2.61 1.30 -10.57
C SER A 51 3.66 1.08 -9.49
N ILE A 52 3.74 2.00 -8.56
CA ILE A 52 4.60 1.91 -7.38
C ILE A 52 3.74 2.12 -6.15
N ILE A 53 3.91 1.24 -5.18
CA ILE A 53 3.29 1.37 -3.85
C ILE A 53 4.25 2.21 -2.99
N LEU A 54 3.71 3.24 -2.36
CA LEU A 54 4.48 4.21 -1.58
C LEU A 54 4.25 3.97 -0.10
N LEU A 55 5.12 3.18 0.53
CA LEU A 55 4.94 2.79 1.93
C LEU A 55 5.36 3.89 2.92
N GLU A 56 5.86 5.00 2.45
CA GLU A 56 6.01 6.21 3.27
C GLU A 56 4.73 7.07 3.28
N GLN A 57 3.74 6.73 2.44
CA GLN A 57 2.46 7.43 2.36
C GLN A 57 1.32 6.52 2.79
N ILE A 58 1.31 6.23 4.07
CA ILE A 58 0.29 5.37 4.70
C ILE A 58 -0.66 6.26 5.48
N ARG A 59 -1.96 5.99 5.34
CA ARG A 59 -2.97 6.75 6.05
C ARG A 59 -4.20 5.92 6.35
N THR A 60 -5.04 6.43 7.25
CA THR A 60 -6.32 5.83 7.58
C THR A 60 -7.40 6.43 6.70
N LEU A 61 -8.24 5.57 6.15
CA LEU A 61 -9.38 5.96 5.32
C LEU A 61 -10.67 5.38 5.89
N ASP A 62 -11.75 6.13 5.79
CA ASP A 62 -13.09 5.61 6.07
C ASP A 62 -13.45 4.61 4.96
N LYS A 63 -13.98 3.45 5.35
CA LYS A 63 -14.40 2.42 4.37
C LYS A 63 -15.43 2.95 3.37
N LYS A 64 -16.24 3.92 3.76
CA LYS A 64 -17.21 4.54 2.86
C LYS A 64 -16.58 5.24 1.67
N ARG A 65 -15.29 5.57 1.74
CA ARG A 65 -14.56 6.20 0.65
C ARG A 65 -14.03 5.20 -0.37
N LEU A 66 -14.02 3.91 -0.03
CA LEU A 66 -13.60 2.86 -0.96
C LEU A 66 -14.68 2.68 -2.01
N ARG A 67 -14.27 2.51 -3.27
CA ARG A 67 -15.22 2.33 -4.37
C ARG A 67 -15.26 0.89 -4.82
N GLU A 68 -14.26 0.44 -5.57
CA GLU A 68 -14.27 -0.93 -6.07
C GLU A 68 -12.93 -1.61 -5.80
N LYS A 69 -12.99 -2.92 -5.67
CA LYS A 69 -11.79 -3.74 -5.57
C LYS A 69 -11.23 -3.94 -6.97
N MET A 70 -10.01 -3.48 -7.20
CA MET A 70 -9.35 -3.59 -8.51
C MET A 70 -8.72 -4.97 -8.73
N GLY A 71 -8.27 -5.59 -7.66
CA GLY A 71 -7.59 -6.86 -7.75
C GLY A 71 -6.94 -7.24 -6.43
N ARG A 72 -5.93 -8.10 -6.52
CA ARG A 72 -5.19 -8.59 -5.36
C ARG A 72 -3.70 -8.52 -5.63
N VAL A 73 -2.92 -8.21 -4.61
CA VAL A 73 -1.47 -8.21 -4.67
C VAL A 73 -0.96 -9.60 -4.30
N GLU A 74 -0.04 -10.14 -5.10
CA GLU A 74 0.52 -11.47 -4.88
C GLU A 74 1.39 -11.51 -3.62
N ASP A 75 1.52 -12.71 -3.03
CA ASP A 75 2.18 -12.89 -1.74
C ASP A 75 3.66 -12.47 -1.76
N ASP A 76 4.37 -12.71 -2.84
CA ASP A 76 5.78 -12.30 -2.96
C ASP A 76 5.93 -10.77 -2.91
N ILE A 77 5.01 -10.05 -3.54
CA ILE A 77 4.99 -8.59 -3.48
C ILE A 77 4.58 -8.13 -2.08
N MET A 78 3.62 -8.81 -1.45
CA MET A 78 3.23 -8.47 -0.08
C MET A 78 4.37 -8.66 0.92
N GLN A 79 5.26 -9.63 0.72
CA GLN A 79 6.46 -9.76 1.54
C GLN A 79 7.38 -8.54 1.39
N GLN A 80 7.53 -8.03 0.18
CA GLN A 80 8.28 -6.80 -0.05
C GLN A 80 7.60 -5.59 0.61
N VAL A 81 6.28 -5.53 0.55
CA VAL A 81 5.49 -4.49 1.20
C VAL A 81 5.71 -4.52 2.72
N ASP A 82 5.66 -5.70 3.32
CA ASP A 82 5.89 -5.85 4.77
C ASP A 82 7.28 -5.34 5.17
N ALA A 83 8.31 -5.68 4.40
CA ALA A 83 9.66 -5.19 4.64
C ALA A 83 9.74 -3.66 4.49
N ALA A 84 9.08 -3.10 3.49
CA ALA A 84 9.05 -1.66 3.26
C ALA A 84 8.30 -0.92 4.36
N ILE A 85 7.23 -1.51 4.90
CA ILE A 85 6.52 -0.95 6.07
C ILE A 85 7.45 -0.92 7.27
N ALA A 86 8.19 -1.98 7.52
CA ALA A 86 9.16 -2.01 8.62
C ALA A 86 10.20 -0.89 8.49
N VAL A 87 10.71 -0.65 7.29
CA VAL A 87 11.63 0.46 7.02
C VAL A 87 10.94 1.80 7.25
N SER A 88 9.75 1.98 6.70
CA SER A 88 9.01 3.24 6.80
C SER A 88 8.68 3.60 8.25
N PHE A 89 8.34 2.61 9.06
CA PHE A 89 7.95 2.80 10.46
C PHE A 89 9.14 2.77 11.42
N GLY A 90 10.33 2.45 10.92
CA GLY A 90 11.51 2.34 11.77
C GLY A 90 11.48 1.15 12.71
N LEU A 91 10.86 0.05 12.29
CA LEU A 91 10.77 -1.17 13.10
C LEU A 91 12.03 -2.01 12.98
N PRO A 92 12.45 -2.69 14.05
CA PRO A 92 11.91 -2.70 15.41
C PRO A 92 12.51 -1.62 16.32
N HIS A 93 13.17 -0.64 15.76
CA HIS A 93 13.96 0.32 16.52
C HIS A 93 13.14 1.45 17.13
N GLU A 94 13.84 2.29 17.86
CA GLU A 94 13.30 3.48 18.50
C GLU A 94 12.69 4.44 17.49
N ARG A 95 11.68 5.14 17.94
CA ARG A 95 11.08 6.21 17.16
C ARG A 95 11.28 7.54 17.86
N LEU A 96 11.44 8.57 17.05
CA LEU A 96 11.48 9.93 17.54
C LEU A 96 10.08 10.37 17.95
N VAL A 97 10.02 11.17 18.98
CA VAL A 97 8.77 11.73 19.51
C VAL A 97 8.58 13.14 18.95
#